data_1fbda82d1f9fa07d580cad3c9a775957
#
_entry.id   1fbda82d1f9fa07d580cad3c9a775957
#
_cell.length_a   1.000
_cell.length_b   1.000
_cell.length_c   1.000
_cell.angle_alpha   90.00
_cell.angle_beta   90.00
_cell.angle_gamma   90.00
#
_symmetry.space_group_name_H-M   'P 1'
#
loop_
_entity.id
_entity.type
_entity.pdbx_description
1 polymer ?
#
loop_
_entity_poly.entity_id
_entity_poly.type
_entity_poly.pdbx_seq_one_letter_code
_entity_poly.pdbx_strand_id
1 'polypeptide(L)'
;MIQPWPWWVSGILLGSIVPLLYLLGGKWFGISSSLQQIGAVCTPYSGLEYLKKHDRKEGMWLLVFVGGVMFGSFIANYWLNPAPVKLLPEYYYSLEGAWKLLAGGFLIGFGARYAGGCTSGHAVTGISNLNPPSFVATICFFIGGLSVTWFTDWLVF
;
A
#
# COMPACT_ATOMS: atom_id res chain seq x y z
N MET A 1 6.75 -4.62 -29.07
CA MET A 1 6.46 -3.60 -28.04
C MET A 1 5.13 -3.99 -27.41
N ILE A 2 5.14 -4.48 -26.18
CA ILE A 2 3.91 -4.75 -25.46
C ILE A 2 3.40 -3.39 -25.03
N GLN A 3 2.31 -2.92 -25.65
CA GLN A 3 1.67 -1.66 -25.25
C GLN A 3 1.23 -1.79 -23.79
N PRO A 4 1.38 -0.75 -22.97
CA PRO A 4 0.87 -0.77 -21.60
C PRO A 4 -0.63 -1.07 -21.64
N TRP A 5 -1.07 -1.94 -20.76
CA TRP A 5 -2.48 -2.32 -20.68
C TRP A 5 -3.36 -1.08 -20.51
N PRO A 6 -4.50 -1.00 -21.21
CA PRO A 6 -5.41 0.13 -21.04
C PRO A 6 -5.79 0.27 -19.56
N TRP A 7 -5.79 1.49 -19.06
CA TRP A 7 -6.06 1.79 -17.64
C TRP A 7 -7.38 1.17 -17.12
N TRP A 8 -8.39 1.07 -17.99
CA TRP A 8 -9.67 0.48 -17.62
C TRP A 8 -9.59 -1.04 -17.40
N VAL A 9 -8.79 -1.78 -18.16
CA VAL A 9 -8.56 -3.21 -17.94
C VAL A 9 -7.87 -3.44 -16.60
N SER A 10 -6.83 -2.67 -16.33
CA SER A 10 -6.10 -2.74 -15.05
C SER A 10 -7.01 -2.39 -13.87
N GLY A 11 -7.91 -1.41 -14.04
CA GLY A 11 -8.89 -1.03 -13.02
C GLY A 11 -9.90 -2.14 -12.71
N ILE A 12 -10.45 -2.77 -13.74
CA ILE A 12 -11.38 -3.90 -13.58
C ILE A 12 -10.70 -5.10 -12.91
N LEU A 13 -9.47 -5.43 -13.33
CA LEU A 13 -8.70 -6.54 -12.74
C LEU A 13 -8.40 -6.29 -11.25
N LEU A 14 -7.89 -5.11 -10.92
CA LEU A 14 -7.61 -4.74 -9.52
C LEU A 14 -8.89 -4.71 -8.68
N GLY A 15 -9.97 -4.15 -9.23
CA GLY A 15 -11.26 -4.07 -8.53
C GLY A 15 -11.89 -5.45 -8.29
N SER A 16 -11.71 -6.40 -9.20
CA SER A 16 -12.26 -7.75 -9.06
C SER A 16 -11.48 -8.64 -8.09
N ILE A 17 -10.20 -8.35 -7.82
CA ILE A 17 -9.38 -9.13 -6.89
C ILE A 17 -9.97 -9.12 -5.47
N VAL A 18 -10.50 -7.98 -5.01
CA VAL A 18 -11.00 -7.85 -3.62
C VAL A 18 -12.25 -8.70 -3.38
N PRO A 19 -13.33 -8.58 -4.18
CA PRO A 19 -14.49 -9.45 -4.01
C PRO A 19 -14.15 -10.93 -4.25
N LEU A 20 -13.22 -11.23 -5.16
CA LEU A 20 -12.79 -12.60 -5.41
C LEU A 20 -12.05 -13.19 -4.20
N LEU A 21 -11.14 -12.44 -3.57
CA LEU A 21 -10.46 -12.86 -2.34
C LEU A 21 -11.44 -13.07 -1.20
N TYR A 22 -12.46 -12.22 -1.08
CA TYR A 22 -13.50 -12.37 -0.06
C TYR A 22 -14.35 -13.61 -0.29
N LEU A 23 -14.76 -13.86 -1.53
CA LEU A 23 -15.59 -15.04 -1.88
C LEU A 23 -14.83 -16.36 -1.74
N LEU A 24 -13.54 -16.39 -2.10
CA LEU A 24 -12.73 -17.61 -2.05
C LEU A 24 -12.12 -17.87 -0.67
N GLY A 25 -11.72 -16.83 0.05
CA GLY A 25 -10.96 -16.95 1.29
C GLY A 25 -11.70 -16.47 2.55
N GLY A 26 -12.83 -15.76 2.42
CA GLY A 26 -13.56 -15.17 3.55
C GLY A 26 -12.72 -14.17 4.36
N LYS A 27 -11.62 -13.66 3.81
CA LYS A 27 -10.63 -12.85 4.52
C LYS A 27 -10.57 -11.43 3.98
N TRP A 28 -10.43 -10.49 4.90
CA TRP A 28 -10.32 -9.07 4.59
C TRP A 28 -8.91 -8.74 4.11
N PHE A 29 -8.82 -7.91 3.08
CA PHE A 29 -7.56 -7.49 2.50
C PHE A 29 -7.09 -6.15 3.10
N GLY A 30 -5.80 -6.08 3.51
CA GLY A 30 -5.20 -4.84 3.98
C GLY A 30 -3.68 -4.96 4.08
N ILE A 31 -2.94 -4.21 3.27
CA ILE A 31 -1.46 -4.25 3.25
C ILE A 31 -0.86 -3.74 4.58
N SER A 32 -1.50 -2.77 5.24
CA SER A 32 -1.06 -2.29 6.55
C SER A 32 -1.06 -3.38 7.62
N SER A 33 -2.02 -4.30 7.56
CA SER A 33 -2.07 -5.46 8.45
C SER A 33 -0.91 -6.43 8.21
N SER A 34 -0.43 -6.53 6.96
CA SER A 34 0.76 -7.34 6.63
C SER A 34 2.02 -6.78 7.27
N LEU A 35 2.19 -5.46 7.26
CA LEU A 35 3.32 -4.79 7.92
C LEU A 35 3.27 -4.97 9.45
N GLN A 36 2.07 -4.94 10.05
CA GLN A 36 1.89 -5.24 11.48
C GLN A 36 2.28 -6.68 11.79
N GLN A 37 1.92 -7.61 10.91
CA GLN A 37 2.30 -9.02 11.05
C GLN A 37 3.81 -9.22 10.97
N ILE A 38 4.49 -8.54 10.03
CA ILE A 38 5.96 -8.55 9.94
C ILE A 38 6.56 -8.03 11.26
N GLY A 39 6.05 -6.90 11.77
CA GLY A 39 6.48 -6.35 13.06
C GLY A 39 6.29 -7.35 14.21
N ALA A 40 5.15 -8.03 14.28
CA ALA A 40 4.86 -9.04 15.32
C ALA A 40 5.76 -10.29 15.22
N VAL A 41 6.17 -10.65 14.01
CA VAL A 41 7.10 -11.78 13.78
C VAL A 41 8.54 -11.39 14.11
N CYS A 42 8.97 -10.20 13.71
CA CYS A 42 10.35 -9.72 13.91
C CYS A 42 10.64 -9.30 15.36
N THR A 43 9.61 -8.90 16.12
CA THR A 43 9.76 -8.45 17.52
C THR A 43 8.94 -9.27 18.49
N PRO A 44 9.23 -10.56 18.66
CA PRO A 44 8.43 -11.46 19.53
C PRO A 44 8.51 -11.09 21.02
N TYR A 45 9.51 -10.33 21.43
CA TYR A 45 9.78 -9.91 22.81
C TYR A 45 9.41 -8.47 23.13
N SER A 46 8.87 -7.71 22.20
CA SER A 46 8.45 -6.35 22.52
C SER A 46 7.28 -6.40 23.52
N GLY A 47 7.43 -5.71 24.64
CA GLY A 47 6.38 -5.56 25.67
C GLY A 47 5.14 -4.79 25.20
N LEU A 48 4.99 -4.56 23.88
CA LEU A 48 3.89 -3.87 23.26
C LEU A 48 2.66 -4.81 23.21
N GLU A 49 1.75 -4.57 24.12
CA GLU A 49 0.47 -5.29 24.26
C GLU A 49 -0.33 -5.38 22.94
N TYR A 50 -0.14 -4.38 22.09
CA TYR A 50 -0.71 -4.28 20.76
C TYR A 50 -0.28 -5.41 19.81
N LEU A 51 1.00 -5.82 19.86
CA LEU A 51 1.53 -6.90 19.03
C LEU A 51 1.17 -8.29 19.58
N LYS A 52 0.93 -8.39 20.89
CA LYS A 52 0.47 -9.65 21.54
C LYS A 52 -0.97 -10.03 21.17
N LYS A 53 -1.81 -9.03 20.93
CA LYS A 53 -3.23 -9.23 20.61
C LYS A 53 -3.45 -9.65 19.14
N HIS A 54 -2.39 -9.59 18.32
CA HIS A 54 -2.48 -9.95 16.91
C HIS A 54 -2.25 -11.46 16.73
N ASP A 55 -3.28 -12.17 16.23
CA ASP A 55 -3.19 -13.62 16.02
C ASP A 55 -2.24 -13.93 14.86
N ARG A 56 -1.07 -14.51 15.20
CA ARG A 56 -0.01 -14.82 14.25
C ARG A 56 -0.46 -15.80 13.17
N LYS A 57 -1.37 -16.72 13.48
CA LYS A 57 -1.83 -17.73 12.53
C LYS A 57 -2.80 -17.15 11.51
N GLU A 58 -3.67 -16.25 11.95
CA GLU A 58 -4.60 -15.59 11.04
C GLU A 58 -3.92 -14.57 10.09
N GLY A 59 -2.78 -14.00 10.49
CA GLY A 59 -2.04 -13.05 9.65
C GLY A 59 -1.12 -13.67 8.60
N MET A 60 -0.83 -14.96 8.69
CA MET A 60 0.15 -15.63 7.81
C MET A 60 -0.22 -15.55 6.32
N TRP A 61 -1.50 -15.63 5.99
CA TRP A 61 -1.97 -15.53 4.61
C TRP A 61 -1.67 -14.15 3.98
N LEU A 62 -1.64 -13.07 4.78
CA LEU A 62 -1.28 -11.74 4.33
C LEU A 62 0.18 -11.66 3.88
N LEU A 63 1.08 -12.37 4.58
CA LEU A 63 2.48 -12.45 4.19
C LEU A 63 2.65 -13.22 2.87
N VAL A 64 1.90 -14.32 2.70
CA VAL A 64 1.88 -15.09 1.45
C VAL A 64 1.37 -14.21 0.31
N PHE A 65 0.32 -13.42 0.56
CA PHE A 65 -0.23 -12.49 -0.44
C PHE A 65 0.80 -11.43 -0.84
N VAL A 66 1.44 -10.77 0.12
CA VAL A 66 2.50 -9.76 -0.16
C VAL A 66 3.66 -10.38 -0.91
N GLY A 67 4.10 -11.59 -0.50
CA GLY A 67 5.10 -12.35 -1.22
C GLY A 67 4.70 -12.65 -2.68
N GLY A 68 3.43 -13.01 -2.90
CA GLY A 68 2.87 -13.22 -4.24
C GLY A 68 2.87 -11.94 -5.09
N VAL A 69 2.53 -10.79 -4.51
CA VAL A 69 2.58 -9.49 -5.18
C VAL A 69 4.02 -9.12 -5.55
N MET A 70 4.99 -9.32 -4.64
CA MET A 70 6.41 -9.07 -4.91
C MET A 70 6.93 -9.96 -6.03
N PHE A 71 6.61 -11.25 -5.98
CA PHE A 71 7.02 -12.21 -7.01
C PHE A 71 6.36 -11.92 -8.35
N GLY A 72 5.07 -11.60 -8.37
CA GLY A 72 4.35 -11.19 -9.57
C GLY A 72 4.90 -9.90 -10.19
N SER A 73 5.25 -8.91 -9.36
CA SER A 73 5.89 -7.67 -9.80
C SER A 73 7.28 -7.94 -10.41
N PHE A 74 8.06 -8.84 -9.81
CA PHE A 74 9.36 -9.24 -10.34
C PHE A 74 9.22 -9.90 -11.72
N ILE A 75 8.29 -10.85 -11.88
CA ILE A 75 8.02 -11.50 -13.16
C ILE A 75 7.55 -10.47 -14.20
N ALA A 76 6.62 -9.60 -13.83
CA ALA A 76 6.11 -8.56 -14.71
C ALA A 76 7.21 -7.62 -15.20
N ASN A 77 8.12 -7.22 -14.32
CA ASN A 77 9.22 -6.33 -14.66
C ASN A 77 10.28 -7.02 -15.53
N TYR A 78 10.57 -8.30 -15.27
CA TYR A 78 11.64 -9.01 -15.98
C TYR A 78 11.18 -9.56 -17.34
N TRP A 79 9.93 -10.03 -17.44
CA TRP A 79 9.42 -10.71 -18.64
C TRP A 79 8.51 -9.85 -19.53
N LEU A 80 7.71 -8.96 -18.91
CA LEU A 80 6.76 -8.15 -19.67
C LEU A 80 7.27 -6.74 -20.00
N ASN A 81 8.26 -6.24 -19.29
CA ASN A 81 8.77 -4.89 -19.50
C ASN A 81 10.28 -4.92 -19.80
N PRO A 82 10.70 -4.91 -21.09
CA PRO A 82 12.11 -4.93 -21.46
C PRO A 82 12.86 -3.61 -21.18
N ALA A 83 12.14 -2.54 -20.83
CA ALA A 83 12.76 -1.27 -20.48
C ALA A 83 13.10 -1.22 -18.97
N PRO A 84 14.32 -0.79 -18.58
CA PRO A 84 14.67 -0.63 -17.18
C PRO A 84 13.76 0.43 -16.55
N VAL A 85 12.94 0.02 -15.59
CA VAL A 85 12.07 0.95 -14.86
C VAL A 85 12.94 1.75 -13.90
N LYS A 86 13.12 3.05 -14.17
CA LYS A 86 13.69 3.96 -13.17
C LYS A 86 12.65 4.16 -12.06
N LEU A 87 12.82 3.45 -10.95
CA LEU A 87 11.89 3.47 -9.81
C LEU A 87 11.83 4.84 -9.15
N LEU A 88 12.94 5.58 -9.14
CA LEU A 88 13.06 6.88 -8.52
C LEU A 88 13.80 7.83 -9.47
N PRO A 89 13.39 9.11 -9.55
CA PRO A 89 14.20 10.16 -10.17
C PRO A 89 15.58 10.26 -9.52
N GLU A 90 16.59 10.63 -10.28
CA GLU A 90 17.98 10.71 -9.81
C GLU A 90 18.18 11.64 -8.60
N TYR A 91 17.34 12.65 -8.50
CA TYR A 91 17.31 13.55 -7.34
C TYR A 91 17.18 12.84 -5.99
N TYR A 92 16.38 11.77 -5.93
CA TYR A 92 16.14 11.04 -4.67
C TYR A 92 17.30 10.15 -4.22
N TYR A 93 18.33 9.95 -5.06
CA TYR A 93 19.58 9.29 -4.66
C TYR A 93 20.56 10.24 -3.97
N SER A 94 20.27 11.54 -3.93
CA SER A 94 21.01 12.52 -3.14
C SER A 94 20.63 12.42 -1.64
N LEU A 95 21.51 12.93 -0.77
CA LEU A 95 21.27 12.94 0.68
C LEU A 95 20.00 13.74 1.04
N GLU A 96 19.74 14.85 0.34
CA GLU A 96 18.51 15.63 0.49
C GLU A 96 17.26 14.86 0.05
N GLY A 97 17.33 14.15 -1.07
CA GLY A 97 16.23 13.33 -1.56
C GLY A 97 15.91 12.17 -0.61
N ALA A 98 16.93 11.52 -0.07
CA ALA A 98 16.78 10.45 0.90
C ALA A 98 16.07 10.93 2.19
N TRP A 99 16.42 12.13 2.68
CA TRP A 99 15.78 12.74 3.85
C TRP A 99 14.31 13.08 3.58
N LYS A 100 13.98 13.59 2.41
CA LYS A 100 12.59 13.86 2.00
C LYS A 100 11.76 12.58 1.91
N LEU A 101 12.35 11.50 1.37
CA LEU A 101 11.70 10.18 1.34
C LEU A 101 11.43 9.64 2.74
N LEU A 102 12.39 9.80 3.65
CA LEU A 102 12.25 9.35 5.04
C LEU A 102 11.15 10.13 5.76
N ALA A 103 11.15 11.46 5.62
CA ALA A 103 10.11 12.31 6.21
C ALA A 103 8.72 11.99 5.63
N GLY A 104 8.61 11.82 4.30
CA GLY A 104 7.37 11.42 3.63
C GLY A 104 6.87 10.05 4.09
N GLY A 105 7.78 9.07 4.18
CA GLY A 105 7.44 7.73 4.68
C GLY A 105 6.97 7.75 6.13
N PHE A 106 7.58 8.57 6.99
CA PHE A 106 7.15 8.76 8.37
C PHE A 106 5.73 9.36 8.45
N LEU A 107 5.45 10.40 7.67
CA LEU A 107 4.12 11.03 7.62
C LEU A 107 3.04 10.06 7.11
N ILE A 108 3.35 9.29 6.06
CA ILE A 108 2.44 8.27 5.53
C ILE A 108 2.17 7.18 6.57
N GLY A 109 3.22 6.68 7.23
CA GLY A 109 3.09 5.65 8.26
C GLY A 109 2.27 6.13 9.46
N PHE A 110 2.52 7.34 9.92
CA PHE A 110 1.74 7.97 10.99
C PHE A 110 0.27 8.17 10.58
N GLY A 111 0.04 8.74 9.39
CA GLY A 111 -1.31 8.97 8.86
C GLY A 111 -2.11 7.67 8.69
N ALA A 112 -1.50 6.63 8.12
CA ALA A 112 -2.12 5.32 7.97
C ALA A 112 -2.46 4.68 9.33
N ARG A 113 -1.61 4.91 10.34
CA ARG A 113 -1.86 4.41 11.69
C ARG A 113 -2.99 5.18 12.38
N TYR A 114 -3.03 6.49 12.23
CA TYR A 114 -4.08 7.35 12.78
C TYR A 114 -5.44 7.06 12.15
N ALA A 115 -5.49 6.87 10.83
CA ALA A 115 -6.69 6.54 10.09
C ALA A 115 -7.22 5.11 10.34
N GLY A 116 -6.45 4.25 11.03
CA GLY A 116 -6.81 2.86 11.27
C GLY A 116 -6.65 1.95 10.05
N GLY A 117 -6.03 2.43 8.97
CA GLY A 117 -5.77 1.67 7.75
C GLY A 117 -5.07 2.50 6.69
N CYS A 118 -4.47 1.82 5.72
CA CYS A 118 -3.84 2.47 4.57
C CYS A 118 -4.84 2.63 3.42
N THR A 119 -4.39 3.25 2.32
CA THR A 119 -5.21 3.45 1.12
C THR A 119 -5.79 2.13 0.58
N SER A 120 -5.05 1.02 0.59
CA SER A 120 -5.57 -0.28 0.17
C SER A 120 -6.69 -0.81 1.07
N GLY A 121 -6.61 -0.57 2.39
CA GLY A 121 -7.64 -0.96 3.34
C GLY A 121 -8.91 -0.12 3.21
N HIS A 122 -8.79 1.18 3.05
CA HIS A 122 -9.95 2.08 2.93
C HIS A 122 -10.44 2.22 1.49
N ALA A 123 -9.58 2.57 0.53
CA ALA A 123 -10.04 2.85 -0.82
C ALA A 123 -10.40 1.58 -1.61
N VAL A 124 -9.67 0.49 -1.44
CA VAL A 124 -9.97 -0.74 -2.19
C VAL A 124 -10.96 -1.60 -1.41
N THR A 125 -10.61 -2.04 -0.20
CA THR A 125 -11.45 -2.96 0.58
C THR A 125 -12.64 -2.26 1.22
N GLY A 126 -12.45 -1.09 1.81
CA GLY A 126 -13.49 -0.37 2.54
C GLY A 126 -14.59 0.15 1.61
N ILE A 127 -14.23 0.68 0.44
CA ILE A 127 -15.20 1.14 -0.56
C ILE A 127 -15.95 -0.05 -1.17
N SER A 128 -15.27 -1.14 -1.51
CA SER A 128 -15.94 -2.34 -2.05
C SER A 128 -16.97 -2.94 -1.07
N ASN A 129 -16.77 -2.74 0.22
CA ASN A 129 -17.73 -3.13 1.27
C ASN A 129 -18.74 -2.03 1.63
N LEU A 130 -18.79 -0.92 0.87
CA LEU A 130 -19.69 0.21 1.10
C LEU A 130 -19.61 0.78 2.53
N ASN A 131 -18.41 0.75 3.15
CA ASN A 131 -18.22 1.25 4.49
C ASN A 131 -18.10 2.78 4.51
N PRO A 132 -19.07 3.55 5.08
CA PRO A 132 -19.08 5.01 5.04
C PRO A 132 -17.80 5.68 5.59
N PRO A 133 -17.22 5.27 6.72
CA PRO A 133 -15.94 5.79 7.21
C PRO A 133 -14.80 5.69 6.19
N SER A 134 -14.80 4.63 5.37
CA SER A 134 -13.76 4.40 4.36
C SER A 134 -13.87 5.37 3.18
N PHE A 135 -15.07 5.79 2.81
CA PHE A 135 -15.27 6.84 1.81
C PHE A 135 -14.68 8.17 2.30
N VAL A 136 -14.96 8.55 3.55
CA VAL A 136 -14.42 9.78 4.14
C VAL A 136 -12.89 9.72 4.20
N ALA A 137 -12.32 8.62 4.69
CA ALA A 137 -10.87 8.45 4.75
C ALA A 137 -10.21 8.54 3.37
N THR A 138 -10.82 7.92 2.36
CA THR A 138 -10.31 7.97 0.98
C THR A 138 -10.32 9.38 0.43
N ILE A 139 -11.42 10.13 0.62
CA ILE A 139 -11.50 11.54 0.20
C ILE A 139 -10.40 12.37 0.90
N CYS A 140 -10.21 12.18 2.20
CA CYS A 140 -9.16 12.87 2.95
C CYS A 140 -7.74 12.53 2.43
N PHE A 141 -7.49 11.29 2.02
CA PHE A 141 -6.21 10.91 1.42
C PHE A 141 -5.96 11.63 0.08
N PHE A 142 -6.98 11.74 -0.77
CA PHE A 142 -6.89 12.48 -2.03
C PHE A 142 -6.67 13.99 -1.80
N ILE A 143 -7.45 14.60 -0.90
CA ILE A 143 -7.30 16.02 -0.57
C ILE A 143 -5.90 16.29 0.01
N GLY A 144 -5.44 15.45 0.95
CA GLY A 144 -4.11 15.58 1.53
C GLY A 144 -3.00 15.44 0.49
N GLY A 145 -3.10 14.44 -0.38
CA GLY A 145 -2.14 14.24 -1.47
C GLY A 145 -2.09 15.42 -2.44
N LEU A 146 -3.23 15.91 -2.90
CA LEU A 146 -3.32 17.07 -3.79
C LEU A 146 -2.79 18.34 -3.11
N SER A 147 -3.08 18.54 -1.84
CA SER A 147 -2.59 19.70 -1.10
C SER A 147 -1.07 19.70 -0.98
N VAL A 148 -0.47 18.54 -0.69
CA VAL A 148 0.98 18.42 -0.58
C VAL A 148 1.65 18.59 -1.94
N THR A 149 1.11 18.00 -3.01
CA THR A 149 1.67 18.16 -4.36
C THR A 149 1.63 19.60 -4.80
N TRP A 150 0.49 20.29 -4.63
CA TRP A 150 0.38 21.71 -4.97
C TRP A 150 1.34 22.58 -4.16
N PHE A 151 1.43 22.33 -2.86
CA PHE A 151 2.33 23.09 -1.99
C PHE A 151 3.81 22.87 -2.35
N THR A 152 4.19 21.64 -2.68
CA THR A 152 5.57 21.34 -3.11
C THR A 152 5.88 21.91 -4.46
N ASP A 153 4.96 21.91 -5.42
CA ASP A 153 5.15 22.55 -6.72
C ASP A 153 5.32 24.08 -6.58
N TRP A 154 4.50 24.72 -5.71
CA TRP A 154 4.61 26.16 -5.44
C TRP A 154 5.90 26.54 -4.72
N LEU A 155 6.51 25.65 -3.95
CA LEU A 155 7.71 25.91 -3.15
C LEU A 155 9.02 25.60 -3.94
N VAL A 156 8.94 24.78 -5.00
CA VAL A 156 10.09 24.29 -5.77
C VAL A 156 10.19 25.01 -7.12
N PHE A 157 9.08 25.58 -7.63
CA PHE A 157 9.01 26.38 -8.85
C PHE A 157 8.62 27.82 -8.53
#